data_6da93f0bafeec878254003a1cf12f04d
#
_entry.id   6da93f0bafeec878254003a1cf12f04d
#
_cell.length_a   1.000
_cell.length_b   1.000
_cell.length_c   1.000
_cell.angle_alpha   90.00
_cell.angle_beta   90.00
_cell.angle_gamma   90.00
#
_symmetry.space_group_name_H-M   'P 1'
#
loop_
_entity.id
_entity.type
_entity.pdbx_description
1 polymer ?
#
loop_
_entity_poly.entity_id
_entity_poly.type
_entity_poly.pdbx_seq_one_letter_code
_entity_poly.pdbx_strand_id
1 'polypeptide(L)'
;MLTLVVVKEPRRSSELPTVMEVYEDAVRNPARYGRHVDGALMFAVFRGKVSEGIDFADDLARLVISVGIPFPNAMDDLVKEKKIYNDEFCKTKALLTGDQWYVSQAYRALNQALGRCLRHRNDWGALVLVDERLTAQAVRYGGSQLIQLFNGACKKAKVF
;
A
#
# COMPACT_ATOMS: atom_id res chain seq x y z
N MET A 1 18.56 19.05 6.10
CA MET A 1 18.66 17.58 6.00
C MET A 1 17.51 17.01 6.83
N LEU A 2 16.63 16.20 6.23
CA LEU A 2 15.50 15.60 6.95
C LEU A 2 16.00 14.47 7.87
N THR A 3 15.67 14.52 9.15
CA THR A 3 16.04 13.50 10.14
C THR A 3 14.79 12.86 10.71
N LEU A 4 14.67 11.53 10.60
CA LEU A 4 13.47 10.79 10.97
C LEU A 4 13.78 9.69 11.98
N VAL A 5 12.86 9.46 12.91
CA VAL A 5 12.82 8.24 13.72
C VAL A 5 12.38 7.08 12.85
N VAL A 6 13.19 6.04 12.75
CA VAL A 6 12.89 4.89 11.88
C VAL A 6 12.34 3.75 12.71
N VAL A 7 11.13 3.30 12.39
CA VAL A 7 10.52 2.12 12.98
C VAL A 7 10.23 1.06 11.91
N LYS A 8 10.15 -0.21 12.33
CA LYS A 8 9.86 -1.33 11.43
C LYS A 8 8.64 -2.09 11.94
N GLU A 9 7.83 -2.56 11.03
CA GLU A 9 6.76 -3.50 11.36
C GLU A 9 7.33 -4.73 12.08
N PRO A 10 6.84 -5.06 13.29
CA PRO A 10 7.37 -6.16 14.06
C PRO A 10 6.88 -7.51 13.52
N ARG A 11 7.66 -8.56 13.71
CA ARG A 11 7.27 -9.91 13.31
C ARG A 11 6.12 -10.44 14.16
N ARG A 12 6.13 -10.15 15.46
CA ARG A 12 5.09 -10.59 16.42
C ARG A 12 3.98 -9.56 16.53
N SER A 13 2.72 -10.00 16.49
CA SER A 13 1.57 -9.12 16.64
C SER A 13 1.51 -8.43 18.00
N SER A 14 2.02 -9.09 19.05
CA SER A 14 2.07 -8.53 20.41
C SER A 14 2.97 -7.30 20.56
N GLU A 15 3.95 -7.14 19.66
CA GLU A 15 4.90 -6.01 19.69
C GLU A 15 4.36 -4.78 18.93
N LEU A 16 3.32 -4.98 18.12
CA LEU A 16 2.80 -3.94 17.22
C LEU A 16 2.29 -2.69 17.98
N PRO A 17 1.53 -2.81 19.09
CA PRO A 17 1.08 -1.64 19.83
C PRO A 17 2.23 -0.77 20.32
N THR A 18 3.29 -1.37 20.85
CA THR A 18 4.48 -0.64 21.34
C THR A 18 5.20 0.09 20.20
N VAL A 19 5.35 -0.57 19.05
CA VAL A 19 5.98 0.05 17.87
C VAL A 19 5.14 1.21 17.35
N MET A 20 3.81 1.07 17.36
CA MET A 20 2.89 2.13 16.96
C MET A 20 2.94 3.32 17.92
N GLU A 21 3.00 3.07 19.22
CA GLU A 21 3.14 4.13 20.23
C GLU A 21 4.42 4.96 19.99
N VAL A 22 5.55 4.30 19.75
CA VAL A 22 6.81 4.99 19.41
C VAL A 22 6.68 5.80 18.13
N TYR A 23 6.06 5.23 17.10
CA TYR A 23 5.83 5.93 15.83
C TYR A 23 4.98 7.19 16.01
N GLU A 24 3.83 7.05 16.68
CA GLU A 24 2.90 8.16 16.90
C GLU A 24 3.51 9.25 17.78
N ASP A 25 4.24 8.88 18.84
CA ASP A 25 4.91 9.88 19.68
C ASP A 25 6.02 10.61 18.89
N ALA A 26 6.77 9.91 18.03
CA ALA A 26 7.79 10.53 17.19
C ALA A 26 7.20 11.49 16.13
N VAL A 27 5.99 11.19 15.62
CA VAL A 27 5.28 12.11 14.71
C VAL A 27 4.75 13.33 15.45
N ARG A 28 4.14 13.14 16.62
CA ARG A 28 3.50 14.23 17.39
C ARG A 28 4.48 15.08 18.17
N ASN A 29 5.55 14.48 18.66
CA ASN A 29 6.55 15.10 19.54
C ASN A 29 7.98 14.83 19.07
N PRO A 30 8.38 15.19 17.85
CA PRO A 30 9.66 14.84 17.28
C PRO A 30 10.85 15.40 18.12
N ALA A 31 10.67 16.54 18.77
CA ALA A 31 11.70 17.15 19.62
C ALA A 31 12.14 16.28 20.81
N ARG A 32 11.33 15.29 21.24
CA ARG A 32 11.71 14.33 22.29
C ARG A 32 12.80 13.36 21.82
N TYR A 33 12.89 13.13 20.53
CA TYR A 33 13.83 12.19 19.91
C TYR A 33 15.12 12.85 19.46
N GLY A 34 15.19 14.16 19.51
CA GLY A 34 16.40 14.91 19.21
C GLY A 34 16.12 16.31 18.65
N ARG A 35 17.10 17.20 18.78
CA ARG A 35 16.98 18.63 18.42
C ARG A 35 16.70 18.88 16.92
N HIS A 36 16.99 17.90 16.06
CA HIS A 36 16.84 17.99 14.59
C HIS A 36 16.00 16.85 14.00
N VAL A 37 15.15 16.24 14.83
CA VAL A 37 14.22 15.22 14.36
C VAL A 37 12.95 15.91 13.84
N ASP A 38 12.56 15.56 12.61
CA ASP A 38 11.45 16.20 11.89
C ASP A 38 10.17 15.32 11.87
N GLY A 39 10.26 14.06 12.30
CA GLY A 39 9.13 13.12 12.30
C GLY A 39 9.56 11.67 12.34
N ALA A 40 8.73 10.78 11.80
CA ALA A 40 8.98 9.36 11.78
C ALA A 40 8.84 8.74 10.38
N LEU A 41 9.54 7.62 10.17
CA LEU A 41 9.43 6.76 9.00
C LEU A 41 9.13 5.33 9.46
N MET A 42 8.06 4.73 8.91
CA MET A 42 7.71 3.34 9.17
C MET A 42 7.99 2.46 7.95
N PHE A 43 8.78 1.41 8.13
CA PHE A 43 8.90 0.33 7.17
C PHE A 43 7.88 -0.76 7.47
N ALA A 44 7.01 -1.04 6.52
CA ALA A 44 5.99 -2.08 6.60
C ALA A 44 6.02 -2.97 5.37
N VAL A 45 5.44 -4.16 5.47
CA VAL A 45 5.33 -5.09 4.35
C VAL A 45 3.90 -5.12 3.81
N PHE A 46 3.77 -5.32 2.50
CA PHE A 46 2.48 -5.57 1.90
C PHE A 46 1.83 -6.84 2.47
N ARG A 47 0.51 -6.80 2.68
CA ARG A 47 -0.25 -7.87 3.32
C ARG A 47 0.18 -8.14 4.77
N GLY A 48 0.95 -7.22 5.35
CA GLY A 48 1.32 -7.23 6.76
C GLY A 48 0.25 -6.56 7.62
N LYS A 49 0.46 -6.60 8.91
CA LYS A 49 -0.47 -6.08 9.93
C LYS A 49 -0.66 -4.57 9.82
N VAL A 50 0.42 -3.86 9.47
CA VAL A 50 0.40 -2.40 9.27
C VAL A 50 -0.42 -2.06 8.02
N SER A 51 -0.15 -2.74 6.91
CA SER A 51 -0.83 -2.46 5.64
C SER A 51 -2.30 -2.87 5.61
N GLU A 52 -2.73 -3.82 6.44
CA GLU A 52 -4.11 -4.33 6.45
C GLU A 52 -4.93 -3.89 7.67
N GLY A 53 -4.28 -3.57 8.80
CA GLY A 53 -4.95 -3.39 10.09
C GLY A 53 -4.88 -2.00 10.72
N ILE A 54 -3.95 -1.13 10.29
CA ILE A 54 -3.72 0.16 10.94
C ILE A 54 -4.17 1.32 10.07
N ASP A 55 -4.77 2.31 10.71
CA ASP A 55 -5.18 3.56 10.11
C ASP A 55 -4.22 4.68 10.48
N PHE A 56 -3.64 5.30 9.48
CA PHE A 56 -2.79 6.48 9.63
C PHE A 56 -3.58 7.72 9.20
N ALA A 57 -4.47 8.18 10.07
CA ALA A 57 -5.26 9.37 9.79
C ALA A 57 -4.45 10.66 10.03
N ASP A 58 -4.76 11.68 9.26
CA ASP A 58 -4.24 13.04 9.42
C ASP A 58 -2.69 13.07 9.41
N ASP A 59 -2.08 13.64 10.44
CA ASP A 59 -0.64 13.85 10.52
C ASP A 59 0.17 12.55 10.70
N LEU A 60 -0.48 11.43 10.94
CA LEU A 60 0.20 10.14 11.11
C LEU A 60 0.79 9.59 9.81
N ALA A 61 0.26 9.96 8.63
CA ALA A 61 0.92 9.63 7.36
C ALA A 61 0.66 10.70 6.31
N ARG A 62 1.70 11.39 5.89
CA ARG A 62 1.68 12.41 4.82
C ARG A 62 2.35 11.94 3.54
N LEU A 63 3.07 10.83 3.59
CA LEU A 63 3.71 10.22 2.43
C LEU A 63 3.69 8.71 2.57
N VAL A 64 3.21 8.02 1.53
CA VAL A 64 3.35 6.57 1.38
C VAL A 64 4.20 6.27 0.15
N ILE A 65 5.27 5.53 0.33
CA ILE A 65 6.14 5.07 -0.74
C ILE A 65 5.95 3.56 -0.88
N SER A 66 5.38 3.13 -2.00
CA SER A 66 5.23 1.73 -2.36
C SER A 66 6.40 1.30 -3.24
N VAL A 67 7.20 0.35 -2.78
CA VAL A 67 8.29 -0.23 -3.56
C VAL A 67 7.86 -1.60 -4.07
N GLY A 68 7.62 -1.69 -5.36
CA GLY A 68 7.10 -2.88 -6.03
C GLY A 68 5.57 -3.01 -5.99
N ILE A 69 5.07 -3.97 -6.76
CA ILE A 69 3.66 -4.39 -6.80
C ILE A 69 3.52 -5.71 -6.04
N PRO A 70 2.63 -5.82 -5.05
CA PRO A 70 2.51 -6.98 -4.16
C PRO A 70 1.75 -8.14 -4.81
N PHE A 71 2.33 -8.78 -5.82
CA PHE A 71 1.75 -9.98 -6.41
C PHE A 71 1.64 -11.12 -5.38
N PRO A 72 0.58 -11.95 -5.45
CA PRO A 72 0.54 -13.19 -4.69
C PRO A 72 1.72 -14.10 -5.04
N ASN A 73 2.13 -14.97 -4.12
CA ASN A 73 3.19 -15.94 -4.41
C ASN A 73 2.69 -16.92 -5.50
N ALA A 74 3.29 -16.85 -6.70
CA ALA A 74 2.91 -17.68 -7.82
C ALA A 74 3.17 -19.19 -7.61
N MET A 75 4.04 -19.53 -6.64
CA MET A 75 4.36 -20.93 -6.30
C MET A 75 3.42 -21.50 -5.25
N ASP A 76 2.58 -20.68 -4.62
CA ASP A 76 1.57 -21.11 -3.66
C ASP A 76 0.50 -21.95 -4.38
N ASP A 77 0.23 -23.14 -3.88
CA ASP A 77 -0.71 -24.07 -4.52
C ASP A 77 -2.14 -23.54 -4.52
N LEU A 78 -2.54 -22.83 -3.47
CA LEU A 78 -3.87 -22.18 -3.44
C LEU A 78 -3.99 -21.09 -4.53
N VAL A 79 -2.91 -20.37 -4.83
CA VAL A 79 -2.89 -19.37 -5.91
C VAL A 79 -3.00 -20.04 -7.27
N LYS A 80 -2.28 -21.16 -7.48
CA LYS A 80 -2.36 -21.95 -8.72
C LYS A 80 -3.76 -22.50 -8.94
N GLU A 81 -4.34 -23.14 -7.93
CA GLU A 81 -5.71 -23.69 -8.01
C GLU A 81 -6.76 -22.62 -8.32
N LYS A 82 -6.65 -21.44 -7.69
CA LYS A 82 -7.54 -20.32 -7.99
C LYS A 82 -7.40 -19.81 -9.41
N LYS A 83 -6.19 -19.79 -9.97
CA LYS A 83 -5.99 -19.42 -11.39
C LYS A 83 -6.64 -20.44 -12.31
N ILE A 84 -6.42 -21.74 -12.09
CA ILE A 84 -7.00 -22.82 -12.87
C ILE A 84 -8.54 -22.75 -12.81
N TYR A 85 -9.11 -22.64 -11.62
CA TYR A 85 -10.56 -22.51 -11.44
C TYR A 85 -11.14 -21.32 -12.21
N ASN A 86 -10.47 -20.16 -12.14
CA ASN A 86 -10.92 -18.97 -12.86
C ASN A 86 -10.87 -19.18 -14.38
N ASP A 87 -9.83 -19.81 -14.91
CA ASP A 87 -9.70 -20.09 -16.35
C ASP A 87 -10.78 -21.06 -16.82
N GLU A 88 -11.07 -22.10 -16.03
CA GLU A 88 -12.10 -23.09 -16.35
C GLU A 88 -13.52 -22.48 -16.36
N PHE A 89 -13.82 -21.64 -15.36
CA PHE A 89 -15.18 -21.13 -15.16
C PHE A 89 -15.40 -19.68 -15.61
N CYS A 90 -14.40 -19.01 -16.20
CA CYS A 90 -14.53 -17.59 -16.57
C CYS A 90 -15.73 -17.31 -17.49
N LYS A 91 -16.00 -18.18 -18.46
CA LYS A 91 -17.10 -17.99 -19.40
C LYS A 91 -18.47 -18.35 -18.80
N THR A 92 -18.54 -19.42 -18.00
CA THR A 92 -19.81 -19.96 -17.47
C THR A 92 -20.27 -19.16 -16.25
N LYS A 93 -19.38 -18.61 -15.45
CA LYS A 93 -19.69 -17.88 -14.22
C LYS A 93 -19.38 -16.38 -14.31
N ALA A 94 -19.06 -15.87 -15.49
CA ALA A 94 -18.65 -14.48 -15.71
C ALA A 94 -17.51 -14.03 -14.79
N LEU A 95 -16.53 -14.89 -14.58
CA LEU A 95 -15.34 -14.60 -13.76
C LEU A 95 -14.22 -13.98 -14.60
N LEU A 96 -13.27 -13.37 -13.95
CA LEU A 96 -11.99 -13.00 -14.55
C LEU A 96 -11.22 -14.27 -14.95
N THR A 97 -10.39 -14.20 -15.98
CA THR A 97 -9.41 -15.27 -16.25
C THR A 97 -8.43 -15.39 -15.08
N GLY A 98 -7.73 -16.52 -14.95
CA GLY A 98 -6.75 -16.75 -13.90
C GLY A 98 -5.68 -15.66 -13.82
N ASP A 99 -5.18 -15.21 -14.99
CA ASP A 99 -4.22 -14.12 -15.05
C ASP A 99 -4.82 -12.76 -14.66
N GLN A 100 -6.02 -12.45 -15.13
CA GLN A 100 -6.72 -11.23 -14.73
C GLN A 100 -7.01 -11.22 -13.24
N TRP A 101 -7.43 -12.35 -12.67
CA TRP A 101 -7.63 -12.50 -11.23
C TRP A 101 -6.32 -12.28 -10.47
N TYR A 102 -5.22 -12.90 -10.91
CA TYR A 102 -3.91 -12.79 -10.28
C TYR A 102 -3.42 -11.33 -10.22
N VAL A 103 -3.51 -10.62 -11.33
CA VAL A 103 -3.18 -9.20 -11.44
C VAL A 103 -4.10 -8.37 -10.54
N SER A 104 -5.40 -8.64 -10.53
CA SER A 104 -6.36 -7.92 -9.69
C SER A 104 -6.06 -8.04 -8.19
N GLN A 105 -5.56 -9.22 -7.74
CA GLN A 105 -5.15 -9.40 -6.35
C GLN A 105 -3.95 -8.52 -5.96
N ALA A 106 -2.99 -8.34 -6.89
CA ALA A 106 -1.84 -7.48 -6.66
C ALA A 106 -2.26 -6.01 -6.51
N TYR A 107 -3.09 -5.51 -7.42
CA TYR A 107 -3.60 -4.13 -7.35
C TYR A 107 -4.53 -3.90 -6.16
N ARG A 108 -5.31 -4.90 -5.76
CA ARG A 108 -6.13 -4.81 -4.54
C ARG A 108 -5.25 -4.59 -3.30
N ALA A 109 -4.18 -5.37 -3.14
CA ALA A 109 -3.27 -5.23 -2.02
C ALA A 109 -2.51 -3.90 -2.05
N LEU A 110 -2.12 -3.43 -3.24
CA LEU A 110 -1.51 -2.11 -3.43
C LEU A 110 -2.47 -1.00 -2.99
N ASN A 111 -3.72 -1.02 -3.47
CA ASN A 111 -4.73 -0.02 -3.11
C ASN A 111 -5.05 -0.02 -1.62
N GLN A 112 -5.08 -1.18 -0.98
CA GLN A 112 -5.27 -1.28 0.46
C GLN A 112 -4.14 -0.56 1.22
N ALA A 113 -2.89 -0.78 0.83
CA ALA A 113 -1.74 -0.13 1.46
C ALA A 113 -1.73 1.39 1.23
N LEU A 114 -1.98 1.83 0.00
CA LEU A 114 -2.02 3.25 -0.35
C LEU A 114 -3.18 3.99 0.31
N GLY A 115 -4.33 3.33 0.45
CA GLY A 115 -5.51 3.91 1.11
C GLY A 115 -5.36 4.14 2.61
N ARG A 116 -4.22 3.74 3.22
CA ARG A 116 -4.00 3.93 4.65
C ARG A 116 -3.69 5.38 5.06
N CYS A 117 -3.17 6.19 4.15
CA CYS A 117 -2.85 7.59 4.43
C CYS A 117 -3.94 8.59 4.02
N LEU A 118 -5.02 8.18 3.36
CA LEU A 118 -6.08 9.06 2.86
C LEU A 118 -7.41 8.51 3.37
N ARG A 119 -7.86 8.98 4.52
CA ARG A 119 -8.96 8.39 5.26
C ARG A 119 -10.28 9.12 5.13
N HIS A 120 -10.26 10.41 4.93
CA HIS A 120 -11.47 11.20 4.81
C HIS A 120 -11.32 12.31 3.76
N ARG A 121 -12.44 12.97 3.43
CA ARG A 121 -12.52 13.95 2.34
C ARG A 121 -11.52 15.11 2.45
N ASN A 122 -11.18 15.49 3.67
CA ASN A 122 -10.30 16.62 3.95
C ASN A 122 -8.85 16.19 4.23
N ASP A 123 -8.58 14.88 4.19
CA ASP A 123 -7.23 14.34 4.36
C ASP A 123 -6.38 14.59 3.12
N TRP A 124 -5.07 14.70 3.31
CA TRP A 124 -4.12 14.93 2.24
C TRP A 124 -2.83 14.15 2.47
N GLY A 125 -2.19 13.75 1.41
CA GLY A 125 -0.93 13.03 1.45
C GLY A 125 -0.38 12.83 0.05
N ALA A 126 0.88 12.44 -0.03
CA ALA A 126 1.55 12.07 -1.28
C ALA A 126 1.68 10.55 -1.37
N LEU A 127 1.46 10.01 -2.58
CA LEU A 127 1.63 8.60 -2.90
C LEU A 127 2.72 8.46 -3.96
N VAL A 128 3.78 7.73 -3.63
CA VAL A 128 4.88 7.43 -4.55
C VAL A 128 4.90 5.94 -4.84
N LEU A 129 4.85 5.59 -6.12
CA LEU A 129 4.89 4.23 -6.61
C LEU A 129 6.21 3.99 -7.32
N VAL A 130 7.02 3.08 -6.80
CA VAL A 130 8.34 2.74 -7.34
C VAL A 130 8.28 1.32 -7.92
N ASP A 131 7.94 1.22 -9.19
CA ASP A 131 7.96 -0.05 -9.93
C ASP A 131 8.03 0.21 -11.44
N GLU A 132 9.00 -0.37 -12.11
CA GLU A 132 9.23 -0.25 -13.54
C GLU A 132 7.99 -0.66 -14.37
N ARG A 133 7.26 -1.68 -13.92
CA ARG A 133 6.08 -2.19 -14.62
C ARG A 133 4.94 -1.19 -14.70
N LEU A 134 4.86 -0.26 -13.75
CA LEU A 134 3.84 0.79 -13.75
C LEU A 134 4.04 1.77 -14.92
N THR A 135 5.28 2.10 -15.26
CA THR A 135 5.61 2.97 -16.39
C THR A 135 5.22 2.31 -17.72
N ALA A 136 5.53 1.02 -17.88
CA ALA A 136 5.18 0.26 -19.08
C ALA A 136 3.64 0.12 -19.25
N GLN A 137 2.90 -0.05 -18.15
CA GLN A 137 1.44 -0.11 -18.18
C GLN A 137 0.79 1.26 -18.40
N ALA A 138 1.34 2.34 -17.83
CA ALA A 138 0.86 3.69 -18.07
C ALA A 138 0.96 4.07 -19.56
N VAL A 139 2.03 3.67 -20.23
CA VAL A 139 2.20 3.84 -21.68
C VAL A 139 1.21 2.98 -22.47
N ARG A 140 0.96 1.74 -22.03
CA ARG A 140 0.12 0.77 -22.76
C ARG A 140 -1.36 1.05 -22.64
N TYR A 141 -1.83 1.59 -21.52
CA TYR A 141 -3.23 1.85 -21.20
C TYR A 141 -3.59 3.33 -21.07
N GLY A 142 -2.72 4.22 -21.52
CA GLY A 142 -3.01 5.66 -21.61
C GLY A 142 -3.16 6.38 -20.28
N GLY A 143 -2.48 5.94 -19.23
CA GLY A 143 -2.47 6.61 -17.91
C GLY A 143 -3.81 6.69 -17.18
N SER A 144 -4.92 6.65 -17.92
CA SER A 144 -6.28 6.84 -17.39
C SER A 144 -6.78 5.69 -16.51
N GLN A 145 -6.35 4.44 -16.76
CA GLN A 145 -6.79 3.30 -15.95
C GLN A 145 -6.08 3.21 -14.60
N LEU A 146 -4.80 3.57 -14.53
CA LEU A 146 -4.12 3.72 -13.25
C LEU A 146 -4.80 4.80 -12.40
N ILE A 147 -5.13 5.93 -13.00
CA ILE A 147 -5.87 7.01 -12.34
C ILE A 147 -7.28 6.56 -11.95
N GLN A 148 -7.98 5.73 -12.73
CA GLN A 148 -9.29 5.20 -12.38
C GLN A 148 -9.24 4.16 -11.24
N LEU A 149 -8.21 3.33 -11.16
CA LEU A 149 -7.96 2.45 -10.01
C LEU A 149 -7.73 3.26 -8.72
N PHE A 150 -7.10 4.44 -8.84
CA PHE A 150 -6.87 5.35 -7.71
C PHE A 150 -8.04 6.32 -7.46
N ASN A 151 -8.82 6.69 -8.47
CA ASN A 151 -9.94 7.63 -8.34
C ASN A 151 -11.12 7.10 -7.51
N GLY A 152 -11.19 5.78 -7.27
CA GLY A 152 -12.11 5.20 -6.28
C GLY A 152 -11.71 5.52 -4.83
N ALA A 153 -10.42 5.79 -4.58
CA ALA A 153 -9.88 6.02 -3.25
C ALA A 153 -9.43 7.48 -3.01
N CYS A 154 -9.07 8.23 -4.06
CA CYS A 154 -8.57 9.59 -3.88
C CYS A 154 -8.77 10.49 -5.12
N LYS A 155 -9.58 11.57 -4.98
CA LYS A 155 -9.75 12.59 -6.03
C LYS A 155 -8.56 13.54 -6.21
N LYS A 156 -7.47 13.41 -5.47
CA LYS A 156 -6.31 14.32 -5.46
C LYS A 156 -4.94 13.63 -5.57
N ALA A 157 -4.86 12.36 -5.95
CA ALA A 157 -3.58 11.70 -6.14
C ALA A 157 -2.90 12.23 -7.42
N LYS A 158 -1.69 12.75 -7.29
CA LYS A 158 -0.76 12.95 -8.42
C LYS A 158 0.18 11.76 -8.44
N VAL A 159 0.28 11.08 -9.58
CA VAL A 159 1.28 10.05 -9.83
C VAL A 159 2.50 10.76 -10.42
N PHE A 160 3.64 10.59 -9.77
CA PHE A 160 4.93 11.08 -10.24
C PHE A 160 5.76 9.91 -10.76
#